data_806634f5f3627b29ffb004d6de2f5170
#
_entry.id   806634f5f3627b29ffb004d6de2f5170
#
_cell.length_a   1.000
_cell.length_b   1.000
_cell.length_c   1.000
_cell.angle_alpha   90.00
_cell.angle_beta   90.00
_cell.angle_gamma   90.00
#
_symmetry.space_group_name_H-M   'P 1'
#
loop_
_entity.id
_entity.type
_entity.pdbx_description
1 polymer ?
#
loop_
_entity_poly.entity_id
_entity_poly.type
_entity_poly.pdbx_seq_one_letter_code
_entity_poly.pdbx_strand_id
1 'polypeptide(L)'
;MVSEPMEQHGERGLGFVTGFYHAGVTVTDMERSLAFYRDLLGLEVEFDVRLDGAYLREVLALAFDRIRAVYLRIPGGGFIELLEYEGIERFPAAARPCDPGGGHVCLRVADIHRLVERLQAAGYVARGGRVTAITAGPNRGARSTYMSDPDGYSVELFEAADKPEPEELR
;
A
#
# COMPACT_ATOMS: atom_id res chain seq x y z
N MET A 1 8.35 44.48 -31.71
CA MET A 1 8.46 44.24 -30.27
C MET A 1 7.57 43.05 -29.99
N VAL A 2 8.16 41.89 -29.90
CA VAL A 2 7.47 40.62 -29.60
C VAL A 2 7.64 40.40 -28.10
N SER A 3 6.57 40.46 -27.34
CA SER A 3 6.56 40.22 -25.91
C SER A 3 6.80 38.72 -25.65
N GLU A 4 7.89 38.40 -24.98
CA GLU A 4 8.15 37.06 -24.46
C GLU A 4 7.06 36.67 -23.47
N PRO A 5 6.62 35.37 -23.47
CA PRO A 5 5.71 34.91 -22.47
C PRO A 5 6.45 34.81 -21.12
N MET A 6 5.95 35.50 -20.10
CA MET A 6 6.39 35.32 -18.73
C MET A 6 6.19 33.86 -18.31
N GLU A 7 7.29 33.14 -18.10
CA GLU A 7 7.29 31.88 -17.38
C GLU A 7 6.75 32.12 -15.96
N GLN A 8 5.52 31.70 -15.74
CA GLN A 8 4.97 31.58 -14.39
C GLN A 8 5.69 30.40 -13.69
N HIS A 9 6.81 30.70 -13.06
CA HIS A 9 7.35 29.85 -12.01
C HIS A 9 6.39 29.95 -10.82
N GLY A 10 5.35 29.09 -10.83
CA GLY A 10 4.49 28.92 -9.68
C GLY A 10 5.39 28.61 -8.47
N GLU A 11 5.24 29.37 -7.39
CA GLU A 11 5.82 29.05 -6.10
C GLU A 11 5.49 27.59 -5.79
N ARG A 12 6.50 26.71 -5.89
CA ARG A 12 6.39 25.36 -5.34
C ARG A 12 6.18 25.57 -3.86
N GLY A 13 4.98 25.25 -3.39
CA GLY A 13 4.60 25.40 -2.00
C GLY A 13 5.73 24.92 -1.10
N LEU A 14 5.92 25.60 0.01
CA LEU A 14 6.91 25.25 1.04
C LEU A 14 6.68 23.77 1.40
N GLY A 15 7.42 22.86 0.75
CA GLY A 15 7.23 21.43 0.85
C GLY A 15 7.69 20.92 2.19
N PHE A 16 6.80 20.96 3.19
CA PHE A 16 7.06 20.32 4.49
C PHE A 16 7.11 18.78 4.37
N VAL A 17 6.43 18.21 3.35
CA VAL A 17 6.49 16.79 3.06
C VAL A 17 7.67 16.54 2.10
N THR A 18 8.60 15.69 2.54
CA THR A 18 9.83 15.37 1.79
C THR A 18 9.76 14.05 1.03
N GLY A 19 8.77 13.19 1.34
CA GLY A 19 8.58 11.91 0.67
C GLY A 19 7.56 11.02 1.37
N PHE A 20 7.32 9.85 0.78
CA PHE A 20 6.55 8.77 1.37
C PHE A 20 7.50 7.83 2.12
N TYR A 21 7.17 7.47 3.36
CA TYR A 21 7.99 6.56 4.15
C TYR A 21 7.34 5.16 4.26
N HIS A 22 6.14 5.06 4.85
CA HIS A 22 5.42 3.79 4.93
C HIS A 22 3.90 3.97 4.91
N ALA A 23 3.21 2.86 4.61
CA ALA A 23 1.80 2.66 4.95
C ALA A 23 1.73 1.68 6.12
N GLY A 24 1.13 2.11 7.25
CA GLY A 24 0.94 1.26 8.42
C GLY A 24 -0.32 0.40 8.29
N VAL A 25 -0.19 -0.91 8.55
CA VAL A 25 -1.30 -1.86 8.55
C VAL A 25 -1.29 -2.62 9.88
N THR A 26 -2.32 -2.42 10.70
CA THR A 26 -2.47 -3.16 11.95
C THR A 26 -3.01 -4.56 11.66
N VAL A 27 -2.32 -5.57 12.20
CA VAL A 27 -2.62 -6.99 11.96
C VAL A 27 -2.94 -7.71 13.26
N THR A 28 -3.75 -8.77 13.17
CA THR A 28 -4.10 -9.60 14.33
C THR A 28 -3.10 -10.71 14.59
N ASP A 29 -2.42 -11.19 13.54
CA ASP A 29 -1.43 -12.27 13.57
C ASP A 29 -0.34 -11.96 12.54
N MET A 30 0.87 -11.70 13.03
CA MET A 30 2.01 -11.32 12.21
C MET A 30 2.42 -12.40 11.22
N GLU A 31 2.46 -13.67 11.65
CA GLU A 31 2.91 -14.75 10.75
C GLU A 31 1.91 -15.00 9.62
N ARG A 32 0.61 -14.90 9.90
CA ARG A 32 -0.44 -14.98 8.88
C ARG A 32 -0.32 -13.82 7.88
N SER A 33 -0.03 -12.62 8.36
CA SER A 33 0.14 -11.45 7.51
C SER A 33 1.44 -11.53 6.69
N LEU A 34 2.53 -12.04 7.28
CA LEU A 34 3.78 -12.29 6.55
C LEU A 34 3.60 -13.33 5.44
N ALA A 35 2.79 -14.37 5.65
CA ALA A 35 2.45 -15.32 4.60
C ALA A 35 1.76 -14.63 3.41
N PHE A 36 0.94 -13.61 3.65
CA PHE A 36 0.32 -12.83 2.59
C PHE A 36 1.30 -11.83 1.94
N TYR A 37 1.88 -10.93 2.74
CA TYR A 37 2.67 -9.82 2.21
C TYR A 37 4.07 -10.24 1.74
N ARG A 38 4.75 -11.08 2.51
CA ARG A 38 6.09 -11.58 2.18
C ARG A 38 6.02 -12.73 1.17
N ASP A 39 5.28 -13.79 1.50
CA ASP A 39 5.38 -15.06 0.75
C ASP A 39 4.51 -15.04 -0.52
N LEU A 40 3.32 -14.45 -0.50
CA LEU A 40 2.44 -14.39 -1.67
C LEU A 40 2.68 -13.15 -2.53
N LEU A 41 2.76 -11.96 -1.96
CA LEU A 41 3.02 -10.73 -2.72
C LEU A 41 4.51 -10.57 -3.08
N GLY A 42 5.42 -11.27 -2.38
CA GLY A 42 6.86 -11.26 -2.69
C GLY A 42 7.60 -10.04 -2.15
N LEU A 43 7.09 -9.39 -1.09
CA LEU A 43 7.79 -8.27 -0.46
C LEU A 43 8.88 -8.78 0.49
N GLU A 44 10.02 -8.09 0.52
CA GLU A 44 11.16 -8.45 1.36
C GLU A 44 11.08 -7.79 2.73
N VAL A 45 11.36 -8.54 3.80
CA VAL A 45 11.46 -8.00 5.15
C VAL A 45 12.74 -7.19 5.28
N GLU A 46 12.61 -5.92 5.65
CA GLU A 46 13.72 -5.02 5.96
C GLU A 46 14.05 -5.04 7.45
N PHE A 47 13.02 -4.90 8.29
CA PHE A 47 13.13 -4.90 9.74
C PHE A 47 12.02 -5.74 10.35
N ASP A 48 12.33 -6.48 11.43
CA ASP A 48 11.39 -7.16 12.32
C ASP A 48 11.80 -6.82 13.75
N VAL A 49 11.07 -5.94 14.40
CA VAL A 49 11.44 -5.39 15.70
C VAL A 49 10.29 -5.49 16.69
N ARG A 50 10.63 -5.64 17.96
CA ARG A 50 9.69 -5.57 19.08
C ARG A 50 9.96 -4.28 19.86
N LEU A 51 8.93 -3.48 20.03
CA LEU A 51 8.99 -2.14 20.59
C LEU A 51 8.06 -2.04 21.80
N ASP A 52 8.59 -1.62 22.93
CA ASP A 52 7.85 -1.45 24.20
C ASP A 52 8.06 -0.08 24.87
N GLY A 53 8.71 0.82 24.16
CA GLY A 53 9.09 2.14 24.65
C GLY A 53 7.92 3.05 25.03
N ALA A 54 8.06 3.83 26.11
CA ALA A 54 7.06 4.78 26.56
C ALA A 54 6.70 5.83 25.49
N TYR A 55 7.68 6.24 24.68
CA TYR A 55 7.48 7.22 23.60
C TYR A 55 6.42 6.78 22.59
N LEU A 56 6.28 5.47 22.31
CA LEU A 56 5.27 4.96 21.40
C LEU A 56 3.86 5.16 21.93
N ARG A 57 3.67 5.00 23.26
CA ARG A 57 2.37 5.25 23.90
C ARG A 57 2.00 6.74 23.85
N GLU A 58 2.99 7.61 23.92
CA GLU A 58 2.79 9.07 23.76
C GLU A 58 2.42 9.42 22.32
N VAL A 59 3.17 8.90 21.33
CA VAL A 59 2.92 9.16 19.90
C VAL A 59 1.56 8.63 19.46
N LEU A 60 1.17 7.44 19.91
CA LEU A 60 -0.07 6.77 19.48
C LEU A 60 -1.27 7.14 20.38
N ALA A 61 -1.03 7.74 21.55
CA ALA A 61 -2.05 8.01 22.58
C ALA A 61 -2.85 6.74 22.98
N LEU A 62 -2.18 5.59 22.99
CA LEU A 62 -2.77 4.28 23.29
C LEU A 62 -1.99 3.58 24.42
N ALA A 63 -2.71 2.87 25.31
CA ALA A 63 -2.12 2.02 26.32
C ALA A 63 -2.02 0.59 25.79
N PHE A 64 -0.83 0.11 25.54
CA PHE A 64 -0.49 -1.24 25.10
C PHE A 64 0.82 -1.70 25.78
N ASP A 65 1.08 -2.99 25.78
CA ASP A 65 2.31 -3.53 26.38
C ASP A 65 3.47 -3.44 25.37
N ARG A 66 3.26 -3.93 24.16
CA ARG A 66 4.29 -4.05 23.12
C ARG A 66 3.69 -3.98 21.73
N ILE A 67 4.51 -3.60 20.75
CA ILE A 67 4.24 -3.72 19.33
C ILE A 67 5.33 -4.57 18.68
N ARG A 68 4.96 -5.59 17.89
CA ARG A 68 5.85 -6.13 16.88
C ARG A 68 5.61 -5.37 15.59
N ALA A 69 6.64 -4.72 15.06
CA ALA A 69 6.60 -3.97 13.82
C ALA A 69 7.51 -4.65 12.78
N VAL A 70 6.93 -5.01 11.63
CA VAL A 70 7.67 -5.58 10.51
C VAL A 70 7.55 -4.68 9.30
N TYR A 71 8.68 -4.20 8.81
CA TYR A 71 8.77 -3.36 7.64
C TYR A 71 9.07 -4.19 6.40
N LEU A 72 8.18 -4.13 5.43
CA LEU A 72 8.30 -4.83 4.15
C LEU A 72 8.63 -3.82 3.06
N ARG A 73 9.75 -4.00 2.37
CA ARG A 73 10.24 -3.10 1.33
C ARG A 73 9.33 -3.14 0.10
N ILE A 74 8.89 -1.97 -0.36
CA ILE A 74 8.21 -1.81 -1.65
C ILE A 74 9.26 -1.48 -2.72
N PRO A 75 9.35 -2.26 -3.82
CA PRO A 75 10.18 -1.88 -4.95
C PRO A 75 9.80 -0.48 -5.48
N GLY A 76 10.79 0.40 -5.60
CA GLY A 76 10.56 1.79 -6.00
C GLY A 76 10.44 2.79 -4.85
N GLY A 77 10.41 2.34 -3.61
CA GLY A 77 10.54 3.16 -2.40
C GLY A 77 9.40 3.06 -1.41
N GLY A 78 9.72 3.28 -0.14
CA GLY A 78 8.81 3.15 0.98
C GLY A 78 8.61 1.71 1.46
N PHE A 79 7.73 1.57 2.45
CA PHE A 79 7.47 0.29 3.11
C PHE A 79 5.98 0.06 3.34
N ILE A 80 5.60 -1.20 3.51
CA ILE A 80 4.42 -1.57 4.28
C ILE A 80 4.94 -1.92 5.68
N GLU A 81 4.41 -1.23 6.69
CA GLU A 81 4.69 -1.51 8.11
C GLU A 81 3.53 -2.32 8.68
N LEU A 82 3.78 -3.59 8.99
CA LEU A 82 2.81 -4.43 9.71
C LEU A 82 2.98 -4.22 11.20
N LEU A 83 1.87 -3.97 11.92
CA LEU A 83 1.86 -3.66 13.34
C LEU A 83 0.97 -4.66 14.08
N GLU A 84 1.57 -5.49 14.92
CA GLU A 84 0.85 -6.39 15.84
C GLU A 84 0.99 -5.87 17.27
N TYR A 85 -0.16 -5.48 17.86
CA TYR A 85 -0.24 -4.92 19.21
C TYR A 85 -0.50 -6.04 20.25
N GLU A 86 0.20 -5.99 21.37
CA GLU A 86 0.00 -6.83 22.55
C GLU A 86 -0.49 -5.97 23.73
N GLY A 87 -1.34 -6.56 24.60
CA GLY A 87 -1.80 -5.90 25.85
C GLY A 87 -2.84 -4.81 25.65
N ILE A 88 -3.55 -4.81 24.53
CA ILE A 88 -4.67 -3.88 24.25
C ILE A 88 -5.82 -4.62 23.58
N GLU A 89 -7.05 -4.28 23.96
CA GLU A 89 -8.24 -4.76 23.26
C GLU A 89 -8.31 -4.18 21.85
N ARG A 90 -8.60 -5.03 20.86
CA ARG A 90 -8.63 -4.66 19.44
C ARG A 90 -9.97 -5.00 18.83
N PHE A 91 -10.47 -4.11 17.97
CA PHE A 91 -11.73 -4.26 17.27
C PHE A 91 -11.47 -4.33 15.76
N PRO A 92 -12.13 -5.25 15.04
CA PRO A 92 -12.00 -5.30 13.58
C PRO A 92 -12.47 -3.99 12.95
N ALA A 93 -11.67 -3.42 12.08
CA ALA A 93 -12.07 -2.29 11.24
C ALA A 93 -12.72 -2.83 9.97
N ALA A 94 -14.05 -2.80 9.89
CA ALA A 94 -14.82 -3.29 8.74
C ALA A 94 -15.10 -2.18 7.70
N ALA A 95 -14.14 -1.26 7.48
CA ALA A 95 -14.32 -0.16 6.54
C ALA A 95 -14.28 -0.66 5.08
N ARG A 96 -15.30 -0.29 4.29
CA ARG A 96 -15.27 -0.45 2.84
C ARG A 96 -14.40 0.64 2.22
N PRO A 97 -13.84 0.47 1.02
CA PRO A 97 -13.03 1.51 0.35
C PRO A 97 -13.76 2.84 0.14
N CYS A 98 -15.10 2.84 0.17
CA CYS A 98 -15.95 4.04 0.02
C CYS A 98 -16.31 4.71 1.35
N ASP A 99 -15.99 4.11 2.49
CA ASP A 99 -16.32 4.69 3.79
C ASP A 99 -15.26 5.74 4.19
N PRO A 100 -15.65 6.92 4.69
CA PRO A 100 -14.69 7.91 5.17
C PRO A 100 -13.77 7.30 6.24
N GLY A 101 -12.45 7.49 6.08
CA GLY A 101 -11.45 6.85 6.94
C GLY A 101 -11.05 5.44 6.50
N GLY A 102 -11.79 4.80 5.60
CA GLY A 102 -11.37 3.59 4.91
C GLY A 102 -10.27 3.91 3.90
N GLY A 103 -9.16 3.16 3.98
CA GLY A 103 -8.03 3.34 3.07
C GLY A 103 -7.65 2.04 2.37
N HIS A 104 -6.75 2.14 1.42
CA HIS A 104 -6.10 1.01 0.79
C HIS A 104 -4.66 1.35 0.45
N VAL A 105 -3.84 0.34 0.26
CA VAL A 105 -2.54 0.47 -0.39
C VAL A 105 -2.66 -0.03 -1.82
N CYS A 106 -2.12 0.73 -2.78
CA CYS A 106 -2.05 0.32 -4.19
C CYS A 106 -0.63 -0.11 -4.52
N LEU A 107 -0.47 -1.36 -4.94
CA LEU A 107 0.80 -1.95 -5.33
C LEU A 107 0.84 -2.16 -6.85
N ARG A 108 1.85 -1.58 -7.50
CA ARG A 108 2.09 -1.85 -8.91
C ARG A 108 2.71 -3.23 -9.08
N VAL A 109 2.12 -4.02 -9.98
CA VAL A 109 2.53 -5.40 -10.25
C VAL A 109 2.85 -5.60 -11.74
N ALA A 110 3.72 -6.56 -12.04
CA ALA A 110 4.14 -6.83 -13.40
C ALA A 110 3.13 -7.72 -14.18
N ASP A 111 2.50 -8.66 -13.50
CA ASP A 111 1.53 -9.61 -14.07
C ASP A 111 0.41 -9.84 -13.05
N ILE A 112 -0.65 -9.06 -13.21
CA ILE A 112 -1.78 -9.07 -12.27
C ILE A 112 -2.56 -10.39 -12.31
N HIS A 113 -2.67 -11.02 -13.47
CA HIS A 113 -3.41 -12.28 -13.62
C HIS A 113 -2.71 -13.41 -12.87
N ARG A 114 -1.42 -13.59 -13.11
CA ARG A 114 -0.60 -14.59 -12.42
C ARG A 114 -0.58 -14.40 -10.91
N LEU A 115 -0.48 -13.15 -10.46
CA LEU A 115 -0.50 -12.87 -9.02
C LEU A 115 -1.86 -13.17 -8.40
N VAL A 116 -2.96 -12.80 -9.07
CA VAL A 116 -4.32 -13.10 -8.59
C VAL A 116 -4.58 -14.60 -8.55
N GLU A 117 -4.15 -15.37 -9.56
CA GLU A 117 -4.23 -16.84 -9.54
C GLU A 117 -3.48 -17.44 -8.34
N ARG A 118 -2.27 -16.94 -8.05
CA ARG A 118 -1.48 -17.37 -6.88
C ARG A 118 -2.21 -17.08 -5.56
N LEU A 119 -2.78 -15.88 -5.43
CA LEU A 119 -3.54 -15.48 -4.25
C LEU A 119 -4.82 -16.32 -4.10
N GLN A 120 -5.53 -16.60 -5.20
CA GLN A 120 -6.73 -17.44 -5.20
C GLN A 120 -6.42 -18.89 -4.81
N ALA A 121 -5.30 -19.44 -5.28
CA ALA A 121 -4.84 -20.77 -4.87
C ALA A 121 -4.55 -20.86 -3.36
N ALA A 122 -4.20 -19.73 -2.73
CA ALA A 122 -4.02 -19.61 -1.28
C ALA A 122 -5.31 -19.23 -0.52
N GLY A 123 -6.46 -19.17 -1.21
CA GLY A 123 -7.77 -18.91 -0.60
C GLY A 123 -8.19 -17.44 -0.54
N TYR A 124 -7.40 -16.50 -1.10
CA TYR A 124 -7.77 -15.09 -1.17
C TYR A 124 -8.61 -14.79 -2.41
N VAL A 125 -9.66 -14.00 -2.25
CA VAL A 125 -10.60 -13.71 -3.34
C VAL A 125 -10.56 -12.24 -3.71
N ALA A 126 -10.52 -11.95 -5.01
CA ALA A 126 -10.66 -10.58 -5.50
C ALA A 126 -12.05 -10.04 -5.14
N ARG A 127 -12.13 -8.84 -4.57
CA ARG A 127 -13.38 -8.23 -4.09
C ARG A 127 -14.45 -8.13 -5.18
N GLY A 128 -14.07 -7.79 -6.40
CA GLY A 128 -14.96 -7.79 -7.57
C GLY A 128 -15.04 -9.12 -8.33
N GLY A 129 -14.45 -10.19 -7.77
CA GLY A 129 -14.41 -11.54 -8.34
C GLY A 129 -13.43 -11.69 -9.53
N ARG A 130 -12.86 -10.61 -10.05
CA ARG A 130 -11.97 -10.65 -11.22
C ARG A 130 -11.05 -9.42 -11.31
N VAL A 131 -10.03 -9.54 -12.15
CA VAL A 131 -9.24 -8.41 -12.65
C VAL A 131 -10.08 -7.64 -13.68
N THR A 132 -10.06 -6.30 -13.59
CA THR A 132 -10.86 -5.43 -14.47
C THR A 132 -9.95 -4.45 -15.21
N ALA A 133 -10.19 -4.29 -16.52
CA ALA A 133 -9.51 -3.27 -17.32
C ALA A 133 -10.08 -1.88 -17.00
N ILE A 134 -9.19 -0.90 -16.88
CA ILE A 134 -9.55 0.51 -16.69
C ILE A 134 -9.88 1.09 -18.06
N THR A 135 -11.12 1.52 -18.27
CA THR A 135 -11.62 1.96 -19.58
C THR A 135 -11.61 3.47 -19.77
N ALA A 136 -11.35 4.25 -18.71
CA ALA A 136 -11.38 5.72 -18.74
C ALA A 136 -10.32 6.35 -17.83
N GLY A 137 -10.13 7.66 -17.95
CA GLY A 137 -9.21 8.44 -17.12
C GLY A 137 -7.73 8.26 -17.48
N PRO A 138 -6.81 8.80 -16.62
CA PRO A 138 -5.38 8.82 -16.91
C PRO A 138 -4.74 7.42 -16.97
N ASN A 139 -5.35 6.44 -16.31
CA ASN A 139 -4.88 5.05 -16.25
C ASN A 139 -5.59 4.12 -17.27
N ARG A 140 -6.24 4.68 -18.29
CA ARG A 140 -6.91 3.89 -19.34
C ARG A 140 -5.96 2.87 -19.96
N GLY A 141 -6.40 1.62 -20.05
CA GLY A 141 -5.62 0.49 -20.57
C GLY A 141 -4.90 -0.31 -19.50
N ALA A 142 -4.74 0.23 -18.30
CA ALA A 142 -4.26 -0.50 -17.14
C ALA A 142 -5.30 -1.52 -16.64
N ARG A 143 -4.87 -2.40 -15.73
CA ARG A 143 -5.72 -3.37 -15.04
C ARG A 143 -5.64 -3.18 -13.54
N SER A 144 -6.74 -3.38 -12.85
CA SER A 144 -6.77 -3.33 -11.40
C SER A 144 -7.73 -4.35 -10.80
N THR A 145 -7.46 -4.73 -9.57
CA THR A 145 -8.36 -5.48 -8.69
C THR A 145 -8.06 -5.17 -7.24
N TYR A 146 -9.05 -5.31 -6.37
CA TYR A 146 -8.90 -5.20 -4.93
C TYR A 146 -8.90 -6.60 -4.31
N MET A 147 -7.89 -6.85 -3.47
CA MET A 147 -7.80 -8.01 -2.61
C MET A 147 -8.04 -7.56 -1.16
N SER A 148 -8.43 -8.49 -0.30
CA SER A 148 -8.36 -8.27 1.14
C SER A 148 -7.18 -9.04 1.69
N ASP A 149 -6.41 -8.40 2.58
CA ASP A 149 -5.41 -9.11 3.37
C ASP A 149 -6.07 -10.05 4.39
N PRO A 150 -5.32 -10.80 5.22
CA PRO A 150 -5.88 -11.71 6.21
C PRO A 150 -6.84 -11.06 7.22
N ASP A 151 -6.67 -9.77 7.51
CA ASP A 151 -7.50 -9.01 8.46
C ASP A 151 -8.57 -8.15 7.78
N GLY A 152 -8.69 -8.23 6.44
CA GLY A 152 -9.70 -7.51 5.66
C GLY A 152 -9.26 -6.13 5.17
N TYR A 153 -7.99 -5.74 5.40
CA TYR A 153 -7.46 -4.50 4.84
C TYR A 153 -7.42 -4.56 3.31
N SER A 154 -7.77 -3.46 2.66
CA SER A 154 -7.85 -3.41 1.21
C SER A 154 -6.47 -3.20 0.57
N VAL A 155 -6.08 -4.14 -0.30
CA VAL A 155 -4.87 -4.07 -1.12
C VAL A 155 -5.29 -4.01 -2.57
N GLU A 156 -5.04 -2.88 -3.25
CA GLU A 156 -5.22 -2.75 -4.68
C GLU A 156 -4.00 -3.27 -5.41
N LEU A 157 -4.20 -4.17 -6.36
CA LEU A 157 -3.19 -4.59 -7.32
C LEU A 157 -3.41 -3.83 -8.62
N PHE A 158 -2.37 -3.19 -9.12
CA PHE A 158 -2.44 -2.34 -10.30
C PHE A 158 -1.33 -2.73 -11.29
N GLU A 159 -1.74 -3.13 -12.49
CA GLU A 159 -0.85 -3.36 -13.62
C GLU A 159 -0.99 -2.20 -14.60
N ALA A 160 0.10 -1.46 -14.82
CA ALA A 160 0.09 -0.35 -15.76
C ALA A 160 -0.18 -0.85 -17.18
N ALA A 161 -0.83 -0.01 -18.00
CA ALA A 161 -0.88 -0.27 -19.44
C ALA A 161 0.55 -0.30 -20.00
N ASP A 162 0.81 -1.18 -20.97
CA ASP A 162 2.02 -1.12 -21.79
C ASP A 162 2.00 0.19 -22.57
N LYS A 163 2.54 1.25 -21.96
CA LYS A 163 2.86 2.47 -22.71
C LYS A 163 4.22 2.25 -23.34
N PRO A 164 4.38 2.47 -24.66
CA PRO A 164 5.71 2.56 -25.23
C PRO A 164 6.48 3.62 -24.42
N GLU A 165 7.73 3.30 -24.06
CA GLU A 165 8.66 4.27 -23.48
C GLU A 165 8.58 5.54 -24.32
N PRO A 166 8.48 6.76 -23.72
CA PRO A 166 8.56 7.97 -24.50
C PRO A 166 9.86 7.92 -25.28
N GLU A 167 9.76 7.97 -26.63
CA GLU A 167 10.94 8.11 -27.47
C GLU A 167 11.74 9.29 -26.91
N GLU A 168 12.93 9.00 -26.38
CA GLU A 168 13.88 10.05 -26.01
C GLU A 168 14.05 10.91 -27.25
N LEU A 169 13.65 12.18 -27.15
CA LEU A 169 13.89 13.19 -28.17
C LEU A 169 15.43 13.26 -28.38
N ARG A 170 15.88 12.60 -29.45
CA ARG A 170 17.25 12.70 -29.95
C ARG A 170 17.49 14.06 -30.57
#